data_f07210d6b1cc849e1fc1a11869d547aa
#
_entry.id   f07210d6b1cc849e1fc1a11869d547aa
#
_cell.length_a   1.000
_cell.length_b   1.000
_cell.length_c   1.000
_cell.angle_alpha   90.00
_cell.angle_beta   90.00
_cell.angle_gamma   90.00
#
_symmetry.space_group_name_H-M   'P 1'
#
loop_
_entity.id
_entity.type
_entity.pdbx_description
1 polymer ?
#
loop_
_entity_poly.entity_id
_entity_poly.type
_entity_poly.pdbx_seq_one_letter_code
_entity_poly.pdbx_strand_id
1 'polypeptide(L)'
;VVDYVDASRIVARVNDAETQAGEVGVDIYNLTKYTRSNQNTNINQRPVVKVGDIISRNDVIADGASTDIGELALGQNLLVAFMPWNGFNFEDSILISERIVADDRYTSIHIEELSVVARDTKLGPEEITRDISNLSERMLGRLDDSGIIYIGAEVEAGDVLVGKVTPKGETQLTPGEKLLRAIFGEKASDVKDTSLRVPSGMSGTVIDVQVFTREGIERDKRAQQII
;
A
#
# COMPACT_ATOMS: atom_id res chain seq x y z
N VAL A 1 21.65 -4.23 -27.89
CA VAL A 1 22.36 -3.26 -27.02
C VAL A 1 21.36 -2.54 -26.17
N VAL A 2 21.66 -2.35 -24.90
CA VAL A 2 20.82 -1.58 -23.97
C VAL A 2 21.00 -0.09 -24.24
N ASP A 3 19.94 0.58 -24.69
CA ASP A 3 19.98 2.01 -25.03
C ASP A 3 19.55 2.91 -23.87
N TYR A 4 18.61 2.44 -23.04
CA TYR A 4 18.07 3.22 -21.92
C TYR A 4 17.67 2.32 -20.76
N VAL A 5 17.97 2.76 -19.55
CA VAL A 5 17.57 2.08 -18.30
C VAL A 5 17.09 3.12 -17.29
N ASP A 6 15.90 2.88 -16.75
CA ASP A 6 15.40 3.60 -15.58
C ASP A 6 14.80 2.60 -14.56
N ALA A 7 14.24 3.11 -13.46
CA ALA A 7 13.65 2.27 -12.44
C ALA A 7 12.41 1.50 -12.92
N SER A 8 11.76 1.95 -13.99
CA SER A 8 10.48 1.41 -14.48
C SER A 8 10.60 0.59 -15.76
N ARG A 9 11.69 0.76 -16.53
CA ARG A 9 11.84 0.10 -17.82
C ARG A 9 13.29 -0.02 -18.27
N ILE A 10 13.50 -1.00 -19.14
CA ILE A 10 14.75 -1.22 -19.88
C ILE A 10 14.40 -1.18 -21.37
N VAL A 11 15.15 -0.41 -22.13
CA VAL A 11 14.99 -0.33 -23.59
C VAL A 11 16.22 -0.93 -24.25
N ALA A 12 16.03 -1.97 -25.05
CA ALA A 12 17.07 -2.65 -25.77
C ALA A 12 16.86 -2.49 -27.28
N ARG A 13 17.91 -2.14 -28.00
CA ARG A 13 17.90 -2.10 -29.45
C ARG A 13 18.43 -3.42 -30.03
N VAL A 14 17.65 -3.99 -30.93
CA VAL A 14 18.01 -5.18 -31.65
C VAL A 14 19.14 -4.85 -32.65
N ASN A 15 20.06 -5.80 -32.91
CA ASN A 15 21.11 -5.61 -33.89
C ASN A 15 20.51 -5.51 -35.29
N ASP A 16 20.99 -4.57 -36.09
CA ASP A 16 20.50 -4.32 -37.47
C ASP A 16 20.58 -5.56 -38.35
N ALA A 17 21.52 -6.46 -38.06
CA ALA A 17 21.70 -7.72 -38.83
C ALA A 17 20.59 -8.78 -38.57
N GLU A 18 19.87 -8.67 -37.47
CA GLU A 18 18.81 -9.59 -37.04
C GLU A 18 17.40 -9.00 -37.17
N THR A 19 17.30 -7.70 -37.46
CA THR A 19 16.02 -7.00 -37.64
C THR A 19 15.45 -7.33 -39.03
N GLN A 20 14.24 -7.88 -39.08
CA GLN A 20 13.55 -8.15 -40.36
C GLN A 20 12.89 -6.86 -40.87
N ALA A 21 12.76 -6.73 -42.19
CA ALA A 21 12.14 -5.59 -42.82
C ALA A 21 10.66 -5.44 -42.35
N GLY A 22 10.36 -4.40 -41.62
CA GLY A 22 9.02 -4.12 -41.06
C GLY A 22 8.90 -4.38 -39.55
N GLU A 23 9.92 -4.90 -38.88
CA GLU A 23 9.96 -5.03 -37.43
C GLU A 23 10.48 -3.75 -36.73
N VAL A 24 9.92 -3.47 -35.56
CA VAL A 24 10.44 -2.41 -34.71
C VAL A 24 11.73 -2.89 -34.07
N GLY A 25 12.85 -2.29 -34.40
CA GLY A 25 14.17 -2.69 -33.92
C GLY A 25 14.46 -2.37 -32.46
N VAL A 26 13.44 -2.23 -31.61
CA VAL A 26 13.54 -1.86 -30.20
C VAL A 26 12.58 -2.68 -29.35
N ASP A 27 13.11 -3.30 -28.31
CA ASP A 27 12.35 -4.02 -27.29
C ASP A 27 12.27 -3.18 -26.00
N ILE A 28 11.08 -3.05 -25.46
CA ILE A 28 10.82 -2.32 -24.20
C ILE A 28 10.36 -3.32 -23.14
N TYR A 29 11.13 -3.45 -22.07
CA TYR A 29 10.83 -4.29 -20.93
C TYR A 29 10.39 -3.43 -19.76
N ASN A 30 9.09 -3.45 -19.44
CA ASN A 30 8.55 -2.74 -18.28
C ASN A 30 8.80 -3.55 -17.00
N LEU A 31 9.31 -2.89 -15.97
CA LEU A 31 9.60 -3.50 -14.67
C LEU A 31 8.41 -3.34 -13.73
N THR A 32 8.05 -4.43 -13.07
CA THR A 32 7.02 -4.40 -12.02
C THR A 32 7.58 -3.74 -10.77
N LYS A 33 6.91 -2.69 -10.28
CA LYS A 33 7.36 -1.89 -9.14
C LYS A 33 6.35 -2.00 -8.00
N TYR A 34 6.81 -2.35 -6.80
CA TYR A 34 6.08 -2.30 -5.54
C TYR A 34 4.62 -2.80 -5.62
N THR A 35 4.44 -4.00 -6.16
CA THR A 35 3.13 -4.65 -6.21
C THR A 35 2.98 -5.69 -5.11
N ARG A 36 1.76 -5.89 -4.65
CA ARG A 36 1.45 -6.90 -3.64
C ARG A 36 1.37 -8.28 -4.26
N SER A 37 2.06 -9.27 -3.67
CA SER A 37 1.85 -10.68 -3.96
C SER A 37 0.63 -11.23 -3.21
N ASN A 38 0.19 -12.44 -3.54
CA ASN A 38 -0.90 -13.12 -2.83
C ASN A 38 -0.60 -13.36 -1.33
N GLN A 39 0.66 -13.37 -0.95
CA GLN A 39 1.13 -13.53 0.43
C GLN A 39 1.50 -12.19 1.11
N ASN A 40 1.03 -11.07 0.57
CA ASN A 40 1.34 -9.72 1.06
C ASN A 40 2.84 -9.36 1.04
N THR A 41 3.62 -10.06 0.24
CA THR A 41 5.03 -9.72 0.04
C THR A 41 5.19 -8.68 -1.06
N ASN A 42 6.28 -7.94 -1.02
CA ASN A 42 6.59 -6.93 -2.02
C ASN A 42 7.21 -7.57 -3.26
N ILE A 43 6.60 -7.31 -4.42
CA ILE A 43 7.17 -7.62 -5.73
C ILE A 43 7.74 -6.33 -6.29
N ASN A 44 9.05 -6.30 -6.47
CA ASN A 44 9.76 -5.16 -7.03
C ASN A 44 10.92 -5.64 -7.88
N GLN A 45 10.93 -5.24 -9.15
CA GLN A 45 11.99 -5.59 -10.09
C GLN A 45 13.00 -4.45 -10.20
N ARG A 46 14.28 -4.82 -10.23
CA ARG A 46 15.39 -3.88 -10.32
C ARG A 46 16.26 -4.24 -11.52
N PRO A 47 16.64 -3.29 -12.38
CA PRO A 47 17.53 -3.56 -13.51
C PRO A 47 18.93 -3.94 -13.00
N VAL A 48 19.52 -4.93 -13.63
CA VAL A 48 20.91 -5.38 -13.40
C VAL A 48 21.83 -4.79 -14.45
N VAL A 49 21.31 -4.59 -15.66
CA VAL A 49 22.05 -4.07 -16.81
C VAL A 49 22.21 -2.56 -16.79
N LYS A 50 23.22 -2.08 -17.49
CA LYS A 50 23.50 -0.64 -17.67
C LYS A 50 23.39 -0.26 -19.14
N VAL A 51 23.22 1.04 -19.39
CA VAL A 51 23.23 1.59 -20.75
C VAL A 51 24.56 1.27 -21.43
N GLY A 52 24.50 0.71 -22.65
CA GLY A 52 25.64 0.27 -23.44
C GLY A 52 25.97 -1.22 -23.32
N ASP A 53 25.36 -1.95 -22.38
CA ASP A 53 25.58 -3.39 -22.26
C ASP A 53 25.06 -4.13 -23.50
N ILE A 54 25.80 -5.14 -23.91
CA ILE A 54 25.38 -6.07 -24.97
C ILE A 54 24.70 -7.26 -24.30
N ILE A 55 23.45 -7.48 -24.64
CA ILE A 55 22.64 -8.57 -24.11
C ILE A 55 22.26 -9.55 -25.18
N SER A 56 22.17 -10.81 -24.81
CA SER A 56 21.75 -11.91 -25.67
C SER A 56 20.43 -12.51 -25.17
N ARG A 57 19.83 -13.33 -26.03
CA ARG A 57 18.61 -14.04 -25.61
C ARG A 57 18.89 -14.92 -24.39
N ASN A 58 18.00 -14.85 -23.38
CA ASN A 58 18.07 -15.52 -22.08
C ASN A 58 19.06 -14.90 -21.07
N ASP A 59 19.68 -13.77 -21.36
CA ASP A 59 20.44 -13.04 -20.35
C ASP A 59 19.47 -12.44 -19.30
N VAL A 60 19.91 -12.41 -18.07
CA VAL A 60 19.16 -11.77 -16.98
C VAL A 60 19.37 -10.27 -17.06
N ILE A 61 18.30 -9.52 -17.27
CA ILE A 61 18.32 -8.05 -17.38
C ILE A 61 17.78 -7.33 -16.16
N ALA A 62 16.98 -8.03 -15.34
CA ALA A 62 16.44 -7.49 -14.08
C ALA A 62 16.31 -8.59 -13.02
N ASP A 63 16.51 -8.22 -11.78
CA ASP A 63 16.27 -9.07 -10.62
C ASP A 63 14.86 -8.81 -10.07
N GLY A 64 14.18 -9.88 -9.66
CA GLY A 64 12.90 -9.84 -8.98
C GLY A 64 13.02 -10.00 -7.46
N ALA A 65 11.92 -10.40 -6.84
CA ALA A 65 11.92 -10.71 -5.41
C ALA A 65 12.83 -11.90 -5.12
N SER A 66 13.60 -11.81 -4.03
CA SER A 66 14.52 -12.86 -3.56
C SER A 66 15.53 -13.33 -4.62
N THR A 67 15.96 -12.44 -5.50
CA THR A 67 17.02 -12.70 -6.49
C THR A 67 18.15 -11.68 -6.38
N ASP A 68 19.36 -12.10 -6.69
CA ASP A 68 20.55 -11.26 -6.72
C ASP A 68 21.42 -11.69 -7.90
N ILE A 69 21.62 -10.79 -8.86
CA ILE A 69 22.37 -11.01 -10.10
C ILE A 69 21.90 -12.30 -10.83
N GLY A 70 20.57 -12.45 -10.95
CA GLY A 70 19.95 -13.60 -11.63
C GLY A 70 19.91 -14.90 -10.83
N GLU A 71 20.48 -14.95 -9.63
CA GLU A 71 20.48 -16.13 -8.77
C GLU A 71 19.46 -16.00 -7.62
N LEU A 72 18.93 -17.13 -7.17
CA LEU A 72 18.00 -17.19 -6.04
C LEU A 72 18.73 -16.86 -4.74
N ALA A 73 18.29 -15.79 -4.06
CA ALA A 73 18.83 -15.28 -2.80
C ALA A 73 17.71 -15.18 -1.76
N LEU A 74 17.40 -16.30 -1.08
CA LEU A 74 16.29 -16.39 -0.11
C LEU A 74 16.61 -15.83 1.27
N GLY A 75 17.82 -15.45 1.51
CA GLY A 75 18.27 -14.91 2.79
C GLY A 75 19.74 -14.51 2.75
N GLN A 76 20.32 -14.35 3.94
CA GLN A 76 21.71 -13.95 4.09
C GLN A 76 22.44 -14.83 5.08
N ASN A 77 23.71 -15.08 4.84
CA ASN A 77 24.55 -15.85 5.75
C ASN A 77 24.96 -15.00 6.95
N LEU A 78 24.90 -15.60 8.13
CA LEU A 78 25.38 -15.01 9.38
C LEU A 78 26.39 -15.92 10.04
N LEU A 79 27.31 -15.30 10.81
CA LEU A 79 28.16 -16.02 11.74
C LEU A 79 27.34 -16.33 13.00
N VAL A 80 27.24 -17.60 13.34
CA VAL A 80 26.43 -18.10 14.47
C VAL A 80 27.32 -18.82 15.47
N ALA A 81 27.08 -18.59 16.76
CA ALA A 81 27.68 -19.34 17.84
C ALA A 81 26.59 -20.16 18.58
N PHE A 82 26.82 -21.47 18.74
CA PHE A 82 25.96 -22.36 19.52
C PHE A 82 26.50 -22.48 20.94
N MET A 83 26.00 -21.64 21.82
CA MET A 83 26.45 -21.62 23.23
C MET A 83 25.38 -20.99 24.13
N PRO A 84 25.31 -21.37 25.43
CA PRO A 84 24.52 -20.66 26.42
C PRO A 84 25.07 -19.24 26.64
N TRP A 85 24.18 -18.25 26.75
CA TRP A 85 24.56 -16.87 27.04
C TRP A 85 23.69 -16.28 28.14
N ASN A 86 24.13 -16.34 29.37
CA ASN A 86 23.48 -15.75 30.57
C ASN A 86 21.94 -15.94 30.64
N GLY A 87 21.43 -17.02 30.10
CA GLY A 87 20.00 -17.33 30.05
C GLY A 87 19.19 -16.56 29.00
N PHE A 88 19.79 -15.63 28.26
CA PHE A 88 19.07 -14.83 27.24
C PHE A 88 18.69 -15.60 25.98
N ASN A 89 19.25 -16.78 25.78
CA ASN A 89 18.91 -17.70 24.69
C ASN A 89 18.25 -18.99 25.22
N PHE A 90 17.50 -18.88 26.33
CA PHE A 90 16.76 -20.00 26.91
C PHE A 90 15.62 -20.46 25.99
N GLU A 91 15.45 -21.77 25.86
CA GLU A 91 14.49 -22.41 24.95
C GLU A 91 14.70 -21.99 23.49
N ASP A 92 13.66 -21.44 22.85
CA ASP A 92 13.68 -21.02 21.43
C ASP A 92 14.13 -19.56 21.24
N SER A 93 14.61 -18.92 22.30
CA SER A 93 15.10 -17.54 22.24
C SER A 93 16.44 -17.47 21.50
N ILE A 94 16.59 -16.48 20.64
CA ILE A 94 17.80 -16.20 19.87
C ILE A 94 18.28 -14.80 20.21
N LEU A 95 19.56 -14.67 20.56
CA LEU A 95 20.22 -13.40 20.76
C LEU A 95 20.85 -12.95 19.43
N ILE A 96 20.56 -11.75 19.03
CA ILE A 96 21.11 -11.18 17.80
C ILE A 96 21.91 -9.90 18.08
N SER A 97 22.91 -9.63 17.25
CA SER A 97 23.68 -8.40 17.32
C SER A 97 22.89 -7.21 16.78
N GLU A 98 23.03 -6.03 17.38
CA GLU A 98 22.46 -4.77 16.84
C GLU A 98 22.91 -4.48 15.41
N ARG A 99 24.07 -4.97 15.00
CA ARG A 99 24.58 -4.85 13.64
C ARG A 99 23.63 -5.44 12.60
N ILE A 100 22.88 -6.50 12.92
CA ILE A 100 21.89 -7.10 12.02
C ILE A 100 20.78 -6.11 11.70
N VAL A 101 20.35 -5.32 12.68
CA VAL A 101 19.34 -4.27 12.51
C VAL A 101 19.94 -3.08 11.78
N ALA A 102 21.15 -2.65 12.14
CA ALA A 102 21.83 -1.52 11.50
C ALA A 102 22.15 -1.77 10.01
N ASP A 103 22.48 -3.01 9.65
CA ASP A 103 22.80 -3.42 8.26
C ASP A 103 21.54 -3.84 7.47
N ASP A 104 20.34 -3.66 8.01
CA ASP A 104 19.05 -4.09 7.39
C ASP A 104 19.06 -5.57 6.92
N ARG A 105 19.76 -6.43 7.68
CA ARG A 105 19.75 -7.87 7.42
C ARG A 105 18.37 -8.43 7.79
N TYR A 106 17.79 -9.28 7.00
CA TYR A 106 16.46 -9.86 7.24
C TYR A 106 15.29 -8.85 7.30
N THR A 107 15.48 -7.63 6.82
CA THR A 107 14.42 -6.65 6.66
C THR A 107 13.56 -7.01 5.47
N SER A 108 12.26 -7.09 5.64
CA SER A 108 11.28 -7.37 4.59
C SER A 108 10.25 -6.26 4.48
N ILE A 109 9.73 -6.07 3.27
CA ILE A 109 8.64 -5.14 2.98
C ILE A 109 7.38 -5.96 2.73
N HIS A 110 6.31 -5.64 3.44
CA HIS A 110 5.00 -6.23 3.26
C HIS A 110 4.04 -5.17 2.74
N ILE A 111 3.18 -5.53 1.80
CA ILE A 111 2.14 -4.67 1.26
C ILE A 111 0.80 -5.25 1.67
N GLU A 112 0.08 -4.49 2.49
CA GLU A 112 -1.24 -4.86 2.99
C GLU A 112 -2.32 -4.09 2.23
N GLU A 113 -3.41 -4.77 1.88
CA GLU A 113 -4.57 -4.19 1.24
C GLU A 113 -5.71 -4.12 2.23
N LEU A 114 -6.19 -2.91 2.49
CA LEU A 114 -7.32 -2.64 3.35
C LEU A 114 -8.46 -2.10 2.49
N SER A 115 -9.63 -2.70 2.57
CA SER A 115 -10.78 -2.31 1.77
C SER A 115 -11.98 -1.95 2.64
N VAL A 116 -12.79 -1.02 2.16
CA VAL A 116 -14.05 -0.63 2.76
C VAL A 116 -15.11 -0.46 1.67
N VAL A 117 -16.32 -0.84 1.98
CA VAL A 117 -17.47 -0.70 1.07
C VAL A 117 -18.54 0.14 1.74
N ALA A 118 -19.02 1.17 1.06
CA ALA A 118 -20.23 1.90 1.44
C ALA A 118 -21.45 1.14 0.89
N ARG A 119 -22.36 0.76 1.77
CA ARG A 119 -23.54 -0.04 1.44
C ARG A 119 -24.81 0.74 1.69
N ASP A 120 -25.88 0.38 0.98
CA ASP A 120 -27.22 0.86 1.30
C ASP A 120 -27.73 0.13 2.53
N THR A 121 -28.18 0.88 3.54
CA THR A 121 -28.81 0.34 4.74
C THR A 121 -30.29 0.70 4.78
N LYS A 122 -31.07 0.02 5.63
CA LYS A 122 -32.52 0.32 5.82
C LYS A 122 -32.78 1.76 6.32
N LEU A 123 -31.78 2.40 6.92
CA LEU A 123 -31.85 3.75 7.48
C LEU A 123 -31.32 4.82 6.52
N GLY A 124 -30.75 4.42 5.40
CA GLY A 124 -30.12 5.27 4.41
C GLY A 124 -28.79 4.71 3.92
N PRO A 125 -28.20 5.27 2.87
CA PRO A 125 -26.91 4.84 2.36
C PRO A 125 -25.78 5.22 3.34
N GLU A 126 -24.76 4.37 3.42
CA GLU A 126 -23.49 4.75 4.02
C GLU A 126 -22.77 5.71 3.08
N GLU A 127 -22.04 6.66 3.63
CA GLU A 127 -21.37 7.69 2.86
C GLU A 127 -19.87 7.72 3.19
N ILE A 128 -19.04 7.85 2.14
CA ILE A 128 -17.61 8.12 2.29
C ILE A 128 -17.45 9.62 2.30
N THR A 129 -16.93 10.17 3.40
CA THR A 129 -16.85 11.60 3.62
C THR A 129 -15.68 11.98 4.54
N ARG A 130 -15.19 13.19 4.38
CA ARG A 130 -14.24 13.81 5.32
C ARG A 130 -14.93 14.38 6.57
N ASP A 131 -16.23 14.64 6.48
CA ASP A 131 -17.02 15.21 7.58
C ASP A 131 -17.35 14.14 8.62
N ILE A 132 -16.40 13.87 9.49
CA ILE A 132 -16.49 12.91 10.58
C ILE A 132 -16.36 13.65 11.89
N SER A 133 -17.39 13.54 12.73
CA SER A 133 -17.36 14.11 14.08
C SER A 133 -16.29 13.42 14.94
N ASN A 134 -15.64 14.18 15.83
CA ASN A 134 -14.66 13.70 16.81
C ASN A 134 -13.29 13.26 16.26
N LEU A 135 -12.91 13.70 15.05
CA LEU A 135 -11.54 13.57 14.57
C LEU A 135 -10.74 14.85 14.79
N SER A 136 -9.46 14.70 15.10
CA SER A 136 -8.54 15.82 15.18
C SER A 136 -8.25 16.40 13.79
N GLU A 137 -7.98 17.70 13.70
CA GLU A 137 -7.58 18.35 12.43
C GLU A 137 -6.34 17.70 11.81
N ARG A 138 -5.44 17.16 12.62
CA ARG A 138 -4.26 16.42 12.17
C ARG A 138 -4.63 15.16 11.39
N MET A 139 -5.64 14.42 11.84
CA MET A 139 -6.15 13.22 11.15
C MET A 139 -6.89 13.61 9.87
N LEU A 140 -7.73 14.66 9.93
CA LEU A 140 -8.45 15.17 8.77
C LEU A 140 -7.52 15.78 7.71
N GLY A 141 -6.39 16.34 8.11
CA GLY A 141 -5.40 16.91 7.18
C GLY A 141 -4.71 15.89 6.28
N ARG A 142 -4.80 14.59 6.60
CA ARG A 142 -4.27 13.50 5.79
C ARG A 142 -5.28 12.95 4.77
N LEU A 143 -6.55 13.36 4.87
CA LEU A 143 -7.62 12.96 3.99
C LEU A 143 -7.86 14.05 2.93
N ASP A 144 -8.19 13.63 1.72
CA ASP A 144 -8.66 14.52 0.68
C ASP A 144 -10.10 15.01 0.95
N ASP A 145 -10.65 15.83 0.08
CA ASP A 145 -12.01 16.38 0.22
C ASP A 145 -13.09 15.29 0.17
N SER A 146 -12.78 14.12 -0.38
CA SER A 146 -13.68 12.96 -0.44
C SER A 146 -13.60 12.09 0.81
N GLY A 147 -12.66 12.35 1.71
CA GLY A 147 -12.43 11.55 2.91
C GLY A 147 -11.53 10.35 2.71
N ILE A 148 -10.73 10.33 1.65
CA ILE A 148 -9.78 9.26 1.32
C ILE A 148 -8.36 9.76 1.57
N ILE A 149 -7.50 8.91 2.12
CA ILE A 149 -6.12 9.27 2.43
C ILE A 149 -5.29 9.52 1.16
N TYR A 150 -4.35 10.46 1.25
CA TYR A 150 -3.41 10.73 0.16
C TYR A 150 -2.39 9.63 -0.01
N ILE A 151 -2.01 9.34 -1.26
CA ILE A 151 -0.86 8.49 -1.58
C ILE A 151 0.42 9.19 -1.07
N GLY A 152 1.30 8.42 -0.43
CA GLY A 152 2.51 8.93 0.20
C GLY A 152 2.34 9.34 1.67
N ALA A 153 1.14 9.28 2.23
CA ALA A 153 0.91 9.58 3.63
C ALA A 153 1.51 8.49 4.53
N GLU A 154 2.24 8.90 5.56
CA GLU A 154 2.69 8.02 6.63
C GLU A 154 1.57 7.82 7.63
N VAL A 155 1.29 6.56 7.97
CA VAL A 155 0.18 6.17 8.85
C VAL A 155 0.65 5.30 10.00
N GLU A 156 -0.01 5.46 11.12
CA GLU A 156 0.18 4.70 12.35
C GLU A 156 -1.12 3.99 12.76
N ALA A 157 -1.02 3.03 13.67
CA ALA A 157 -2.17 2.31 14.20
C ALA A 157 -3.25 3.27 14.71
N GLY A 158 -4.48 3.10 14.23
CA GLY A 158 -5.64 3.93 14.58
C GLY A 158 -5.88 5.15 13.67
N ASP A 159 -4.94 5.52 12.79
CA ASP A 159 -5.15 6.58 11.80
C ASP A 159 -6.28 6.20 10.84
N VAL A 160 -7.03 7.20 10.37
CA VAL A 160 -8.13 7.01 9.42
C VAL A 160 -7.58 6.95 8.00
N LEU A 161 -7.91 5.87 7.30
CA LEU A 161 -7.58 5.68 5.88
C LEU A 161 -8.71 6.16 4.97
N VAL A 162 -9.94 5.82 5.32
CA VAL A 162 -11.13 6.23 4.59
C VAL A 162 -12.20 6.62 5.60
N GLY A 163 -12.67 7.85 5.51
CA GLY A 163 -13.76 8.34 6.33
C GLY A 163 -15.09 7.78 5.84
N LYS A 164 -15.80 7.05 6.70
CA LYS A 164 -17.13 6.50 6.40
C LYS A 164 -18.08 6.74 7.56
N VAL A 165 -19.28 7.16 7.24
CA VAL A 165 -20.36 7.34 8.20
C VAL A 165 -21.54 6.45 7.84
N THR A 166 -22.17 5.91 8.87
CA THR A 166 -23.37 5.05 8.74
C THR A 166 -24.54 5.74 9.45
N PRO A 167 -25.73 5.86 8.82
CA PRO A 167 -26.92 6.40 9.47
C PRO A 167 -27.29 5.64 10.74
N LYS A 168 -27.61 6.35 11.83
CA LYS A 168 -28.09 5.78 13.09
C LYS A 168 -29.62 5.75 13.13
N GLY A 169 -30.21 4.65 13.64
CA GLY A 169 -31.60 4.59 14.03
C GLY A 169 -31.85 5.26 15.39
N GLU A 170 -33.05 5.75 15.62
CA GLU A 170 -33.47 6.39 16.90
C GLU A 170 -33.24 5.53 18.14
N THR A 171 -33.25 4.23 18.01
CA THR A 171 -33.01 3.25 19.10
C THR A 171 -31.55 3.14 19.52
N GLN A 172 -30.62 3.64 18.72
CA GLN A 172 -29.17 3.55 18.97
C GLN A 172 -28.58 4.83 19.58
N LEU A 173 -29.39 5.86 19.79
CA LEU A 173 -28.97 7.09 20.44
C LEU A 173 -28.80 6.88 21.94
N THR A 174 -27.66 7.30 22.46
CA THR A 174 -27.44 7.35 23.91
C THR A 174 -28.37 8.36 24.57
N PRO A 175 -28.68 8.24 25.90
CA PRO A 175 -29.52 9.21 26.58
C PRO A 175 -29.03 10.66 26.45
N GLY A 176 -27.72 10.87 26.44
CA GLY A 176 -27.10 12.19 26.22
C GLY A 176 -27.33 12.75 24.83
N GLU A 177 -27.22 11.91 23.79
CA GLU A 177 -27.48 12.29 22.39
C GLU A 177 -28.97 12.60 22.18
N LYS A 178 -29.88 11.85 22.81
CA LYS A 178 -31.32 12.15 22.79
C LYS A 178 -31.62 13.51 23.41
N LEU A 179 -30.95 13.83 24.51
CA LEU A 179 -31.10 15.16 25.20
C LEU A 179 -30.55 16.28 24.31
N LEU A 180 -29.38 16.10 23.72
CA LEU A 180 -28.79 17.09 22.81
C LEU A 180 -29.66 17.31 21.57
N ARG A 181 -30.26 16.25 21.01
CA ARG A 181 -31.21 16.34 19.89
C ARG A 181 -32.48 17.14 20.30
N ALA A 182 -32.97 16.92 21.52
CA ALA A 182 -34.13 17.66 22.03
C ALA A 182 -33.85 19.16 22.25
N ILE A 183 -32.61 19.52 22.61
CA ILE A 183 -32.22 20.92 22.94
C ILE A 183 -31.74 21.67 21.66
N PHE A 184 -30.97 21.03 20.80
CA PHE A 184 -30.30 21.67 19.65
C PHE A 184 -30.90 21.30 18.27
N GLY A 185 -32.00 20.55 18.25
CA GLY A 185 -32.63 20.08 17.02
C GLY A 185 -31.84 18.99 16.28
N GLU A 186 -32.17 18.74 15.01
CA GLU A 186 -31.62 17.63 14.18
C GLU A 186 -30.11 17.68 13.91
N LYS A 187 -29.37 18.64 14.47
CA LYS A 187 -27.92 18.79 14.27
C LYS A 187 -27.04 17.90 15.17
N ALA A 188 -27.61 17.15 16.09
CA ALA A 188 -26.86 16.10 16.80
C ALA A 188 -26.69 14.90 15.85
N SER A 189 -25.44 14.54 15.54
CA SER A 189 -25.06 13.62 14.49
C SER A 189 -25.95 12.36 14.39
N ASP A 190 -26.77 12.30 13.35
CA ASP A 190 -27.59 11.13 13.00
C ASP A 190 -26.77 9.99 12.40
N VAL A 191 -25.44 10.11 12.42
CA VAL A 191 -24.50 9.17 11.80
C VAL A 191 -23.50 8.64 12.81
N LYS A 192 -23.09 7.39 12.60
CA LYS A 192 -22.03 6.72 13.36
C LYS A 192 -20.76 6.67 12.52
N ASP A 193 -19.62 7.00 13.13
CA ASP A 193 -18.31 6.79 12.49
C ASP A 193 -18.03 5.28 12.32
N THR A 194 -17.91 4.86 11.08
CA THR A 194 -17.55 3.50 10.67
C THR A 194 -16.36 3.52 9.72
N SER A 195 -15.50 4.51 9.88
CA SER A 195 -14.32 4.73 9.05
C SER A 195 -13.36 3.56 9.07
N LEU A 196 -12.69 3.33 7.94
CA LEU A 196 -11.59 2.39 7.86
C LEU A 196 -10.36 2.99 8.54
N ARG A 197 -9.83 2.27 9.52
CA ARG A 197 -8.63 2.68 10.27
C ARG A 197 -7.52 1.66 10.12
N VAL A 198 -6.29 2.12 10.32
CA VAL A 198 -5.11 1.26 10.37
C VAL A 198 -5.22 0.32 11.57
N PRO A 199 -5.09 -1.00 11.36
CA PRO A 199 -5.12 -1.99 12.43
C PRO A 199 -4.03 -1.77 13.49
N SER A 200 -4.26 -2.29 14.70
CA SER A 200 -3.28 -2.23 15.77
C SER A 200 -1.99 -2.95 15.40
N GLY A 201 -0.85 -2.35 15.72
CA GLY A 201 0.47 -2.91 15.43
C GLY A 201 0.96 -2.72 14.00
N MET A 202 0.20 -2.02 13.16
CA MET A 202 0.57 -1.71 11.79
C MET A 202 0.97 -0.23 11.67
N SER A 203 2.02 0.04 10.92
CA SER A 203 2.44 1.37 10.50
C SER A 203 3.10 1.28 9.13
N GLY A 204 3.05 2.34 8.35
CA GLY A 204 3.64 2.33 7.02
C GLY A 204 3.31 3.56 6.20
N THR A 205 3.53 3.46 4.90
CA THR A 205 3.25 4.51 3.92
C THR A 205 2.21 4.02 2.92
N VAL A 206 1.23 4.85 2.62
CA VAL A 206 0.22 4.54 1.60
C VAL A 206 0.86 4.63 0.22
N ILE A 207 0.88 3.52 -0.52
CA ILE A 207 1.51 3.46 -1.85
C ILE A 207 0.51 3.54 -2.99
N ASP A 208 -0.74 3.13 -2.76
CA ASP A 208 -1.78 3.16 -3.78
C ASP A 208 -3.17 3.31 -3.15
N VAL A 209 -4.09 3.90 -3.91
CA VAL A 209 -5.50 4.06 -3.54
C VAL A 209 -6.35 3.82 -4.78
N GLN A 210 -7.32 2.91 -4.67
CA GLN A 210 -8.23 2.59 -5.77
C GLN A 210 -9.67 2.81 -5.32
N VAL A 211 -10.44 3.52 -6.16
CA VAL A 211 -11.85 3.82 -5.91
C VAL A 211 -12.69 3.18 -7.00
N PHE A 212 -13.66 2.37 -6.58
CA PHE A 212 -14.59 1.69 -7.47
C PHE A 212 -16.02 2.18 -7.22
N THR A 213 -16.73 2.51 -8.29
CA THR A 213 -18.14 2.90 -8.25
C THR A 213 -18.97 1.96 -9.11
N ARG A 214 -20.25 1.74 -8.75
CA ARG A 214 -21.19 0.98 -9.61
C ARG A 214 -21.51 1.76 -10.87
N GLU A 215 -21.68 1.05 -11.98
CA GLU A 215 -22.22 1.63 -13.20
C GLU A 215 -23.66 2.15 -12.97
N GLY A 216 -24.00 3.31 -13.55
CA GLY A 216 -25.33 3.90 -13.48
C GLY A 216 -25.61 4.81 -12.28
N ILE A 217 -24.67 4.98 -11.36
CA ILE A 217 -24.78 5.99 -10.31
C ILE A 217 -24.25 7.32 -10.87
N GLU A 218 -25.07 8.37 -10.78
CA GLU A 218 -24.60 9.73 -11.08
C GLU A 218 -23.41 10.06 -10.16
N ARG A 219 -22.27 10.25 -10.79
CA ARG A 219 -21.05 10.65 -10.08
C ARG A 219 -21.18 12.11 -9.68
N ASP A 220 -21.04 12.40 -8.42
CA ASP A 220 -20.93 13.78 -7.98
C ASP A 220 -19.61 14.40 -8.49
N LYS A 221 -19.51 15.75 -8.41
CA LYS A 221 -18.32 16.45 -8.91
C LYS A 221 -17.01 16.00 -8.23
N ARG A 222 -17.10 15.47 -7.01
CA ARG A 222 -15.95 14.97 -6.23
C ARG A 222 -15.49 13.60 -6.75
N ALA A 223 -16.44 12.69 -6.99
CA ALA A 223 -16.14 11.38 -7.56
C ALA A 223 -15.53 11.46 -8.96
N GLN A 224 -15.90 12.49 -9.75
CA GLN A 224 -15.33 12.75 -11.08
C GLN A 224 -13.87 13.23 -11.05
N GLN A 225 -13.42 13.80 -9.95
CA GLN A 225 -12.03 14.28 -9.79
C GLN A 225 -11.05 13.20 -9.33
N ILE A 226 -11.54 12.07 -8.82
CA ILE A 226 -10.74 11.00 -8.20
C ILE A 226 -10.55 9.82 -9.17
N ILE A 227 -11.40 9.69 -10.17
CA ILE A 227 -11.38 8.64 -11.20
C ILE A 227 -10.89 9.21 -12.53
#